data_221483f64ff3a8b6a120b628f7587d78
#
_entry.id   221483f64ff3a8b6a120b628f7587d78
#
_cell.length_a   1.000
_cell.length_b   1.000
_cell.length_c   1.000
_cell.angle_alpha   90.00
_cell.angle_beta   90.00
_cell.angle_gamma   90.00
#
_symmetry.space_group_name_H-M   'P 1'
#
loop_
_entity.id
_entity.type
_entity.pdbx_description
1 polymer ?
#
loop_
_entity_poly.entity_id
_entity_poly.type
_entity_poly.pdbx_seq_one_letter_code
_entity_poly.pdbx_strand_id
1 'polypeptide(L)'
;MKFKQDKDMLLFTSLHPILIMIYADLNWYAKSRHFVELTITDTISTLAEDKKLNRTSSSHRECRAIDIRTEQADLDPYIISDLIKYINSKPEYKRFHYLSNGGQKRLAYFHVGNAPHIH
;
A
#
# COMPACT_ATOMS: atom_id res chain seq x y z
N MET A 1 10.59 6.62 -7.57
CA MET A 1 9.33 6.47 -6.81
C MET A 1 8.26 7.29 -7.51
N LYS A 2 7.12 6.68 -7.80
CA LYS A 2 6.04 7.33 -8.54
C LYS A 2 4.83 7.60 -7.65
N PHE A 3 4.20 8.74 -7.86
CA PHE A 3 2.98 9.17 -7.16
C PHE A 3 1.94 9.60 -8.18
N LYS A 4 0.68 9.23 -7.94
CA LYS A 4 -0.44 9.66 -8.78
C LYS A 4 -0.73 11.15 -8.60
N GLN A 5 -0.56 11.68 -7.39
CA GLN A 5 -0.87 13.07 -7.04
C GLN A 5 0.31 13.72 -6.32
N ASP A 6 0.52 15.01 -6.59
CA ASP A 6 1.59 15.77 -5.96
C ASP A 6 1.45 15.84 -4.43
N LYS A 7 0.20 15.86 -3.92
CA LYS A 7 -0.04 15.88 -2.46
C LYS A 7 0.58 14.67 -1.77
N ASP A 8 0.54 13.51 -2.40
CA ASP A 8 1.08 12.28 -1.81
C ASP A 8 2.60 12.28 -1.79
N MET A 9 3.23 12.86 -2.79
CA MET A 9 4.67 13.06 -2.80
C MET A 9 5.10 13.97 -1.64
N LEU A 10 4.37 15.06 -1.42
CA LEU A 10 4.66 16.01 -0.33
C LEU A 10 4.41 15.41 1.05
N LEU A 11 3.39 14.55 1.17
CA LEU A 11 3.00 13.94 2.45
C LEU A 11 3.76 12.65 2.77
N PHE A 12 4.52 12.11 1.82
CA PHE A 12 5.16 10.80 1.97
C PHE A 12 6.06 10.72 3.20
N THR A 13 6.84 11.77 3.46
CA THR A 13 7.75 11.82 4.61
C THR A 13 7.02 11.95 5.95
N SER A 14 5.72 12.28 5.95
CA SER A 14 4.88 12.35 7.15
C SER A 14 4.23 11.02 7.50
N LEU A 15 4.40 9.98 6.68
CA LEU A 15 3.96 8.62 6.98
C LEU A 15 4.76 8.05 8.15
N HIS A 16 4.20 7.04 8.81
CA HIS A 16 4.92 6.31 9.84
C HIS A 16 6.24 5.77 9.28
N PRO A 17 7.38 5.96 9.96
CA PRO A 17 8.70 5.57 9.41
C PRO A 17 8.80 4.11 8.99
N ILE A 18 8.17 3.20 9.73
CA ILE A 18 8.17 1.77 9.39
C ILE A 18 7.42 1.53 8.07
N LEU A 19 6.33 2.27 7.82
CA LEU A 19 5.58 2.15 6.57
C LEU A 19 6.41 2.62 5.37
N ILE A 20 7.18 3.70 5.54
CA ILE A 20 8.12 4.17 4.50
C ILE A 20 9.13 3.08 4.17
N MET A 21 9.68 2.44 5.19
CA MET A 21 10.67 1.36 5.03
C MET A 21 10.04 0.14 4.35
N ILE A 22 8.85 -0.25 4.75
CA ILE A 22 8.10 -1.37 4.14
C ILE A 22 7.85 -1.09 2.65
N TYR A 23 7.39 0.11 2.33
CA TYR A 23 7.14 0.50 0.94
C TYR A 23 8.44 0.50 0.12
N ALA A 24 9.53 1.04 0.66
CA ALA A 24 10.81 1.06 -0.03
C ALA A 24 11.30 -0.36 -0.35
N ASP A 25 11.13 -1.29 0.58
CA ASP A 25 11.47 -2.69 0.40
C ASP A 25 10.61 -3.34 -0.71
N LEU A 26 9.30 -3.09 -0.66
CA LEU A 26 8.38 -3.62 -1.68
C LEU A 26 8.70 -3.06 -3.08
N ASN A 27 8.96 -1.77 -3.17
CA ASN A 27 9.30 -1.13 -4.44
C ASN A 27 10.64 -1.66 -4.99
N TRP A 28 11.62 -1.86 -4.11
CA TRP A 28 12.89 -2.49 -4.49
C TRP A 28 12.67 -3.89 -5.07
N TYR A 29 11.85 -4.71 -4.41
CA TYR A 29 11.54 -6.05 -4.87
C TYR A 29 10.81 -6.03 -6.22
N ALA A 30 9.83 -5.15 -6.38
CA ALA A 30 9.12 -5.01 -7.65
C ALA A 30 10.05 -4.63 -8.80
N LYS A 31 10.96 -3.69 -8.59
CA LYS A 31 11.92 -3.27 -9.60
C LYS A 31 12.95 -4.35 -9.90
N SER A 32 13.48 -5.00 -8.88
CA SER A 32 14.55 -6.01 -9.03
C SER A 32 14.04 -7.31 -9.62
N ARG A 33 12.85 -7.76 -9.19
CA ARG A 33 12.29 -9.06 -9.59
C ARG A 33 11.44 -8.98 -10.85
N HIS A 34 10.66 -7.91 -11.00
CA HIS A 34 9.65 -7.80 -12.05
C HIS A 34 9.87 -6.62 -13.00
N PHE A 35 10.89 -5.80 -12.76
CA PHE A 35 11.18 -4.60 -13.55
C PHE A 35 10.01 -3.61 -13.58
N VAL A 36 9.27 -3.54 -12.47
CA VAL A 36 8.09 -2.69 -12.31
C VAL A 36 8.37 -1.60 -11.31
N GLU A 37 7.97 -0.38 -11.62
CA GLU A 37 7.97 0.72 -10.68
C GLU A 37 6.56 0.93 -10.14
N LEU A 38 6.42 0.86 -8.81
CA LEU A 38 5.11 1.00 -8.17
C LEU A 38 4.68 2.46 -8.10
N THR A 39 3.39 2.71 -8.28
CA THR A 39 2.80 4.06 -8.19
C THR A 39 1.91 4.14 -6.95
N ILE A 40 2.21 5.07 -6.05
CA ILE A 40 1.37 5.37 -4.90
C ILE A 40 0.17 6.18 -5.37
N THR A 41 -1.03 5.75 -5.00
CA THR A 41 -2.27 6.44 -5.36
C THR A 41 -2.89 7.19 -4.19
N ASP A 42 -2.58 6.80 -2.96
CA ASP A 42 -3.05 7.51 -1.76
C ASP A 42 -2.11 7.27 -0.59
N THR A 43 -2.00 8.26 0.28
CA THR A 43 -1.19 8.21 1.50
C THR A 43 -2.02 8.66 2.70
N ILE A 44 -1.88 9.93 3.11
CA ILE A 44 -2.58 10.49 4.27
C ILE A 44 -3.90 11.11 3.80
N SER A 45 -4.98 10.78 4.48
CA SER A 45 -6.30 11.33 4.19
C SER A 45 -6.82 12.21 5.33
N THR A 46 -7.83 13.02 5.01
CA THR A 46 -8.62 13.75 6.00
C THR A 46 -9.90 12.98 6.31
N LEU A 47 -10.58 13.36 7.40
CA LEU A 47 -11.90 12.78 7.73
C LEU A 47 -12.92 13.01 6.60
N ALA A 48 -12.87 14.18 5.96
CA ALA A 48 -13.77 14.49 4.85
C ALA A 48 -13.53 13.58 3.65
N GLU A 49 -12.25 13.33 3.30
CA GLU A 49 -11.88 12.40 2.22
C GLU A 49 -12.31 10.97 2.53
N ASP A 50 -12.12 10.51 3.76
CA ASP A 50 -12.55 9.17 4.20
C ASP A 50 -14.07 9.00 4.09
N LYS A 51 -14.83 10.00 4.48
CA LYS A 51 -16.30 10.00 4.34
C LYS A 51 -16.72 9.96 2.88
N LYS A 52 -16.08 10.76 2.04
CA LYS A 52 -16.36 10.79 0.59
C LYS A 52 -16.11 9.43 -0.07
N LEU A 53 -15.09 8.70 0.38
CA LEU A 53 -14.69 7.39 -0.16
C LEU A 53 -15.36 6.22 0.59
N ASN A 54 -16.25 6.51 1.55
CA ASN A 54 -16.92 5.49 2.37
C ASN A 54 -15.94 4.58 3.11
N ARG A 55 -14.82 5.12 3.56
CA ARG A 55 -13.84 4.38 4.34
C ARG A 55 -14.32 4.19 5.77
N THR A 56 -14.20 2.95 6.28
CA THR A 56 -14.51 2.62 7.67
C THR A 56 -13.27 2.60 8.55
N SER A 57 -12.08 2.44 7.94
CA SER A 57 -10.80 2.46 8.64
C SER A 57 -10.22 3.85 8.71
N SER A 58 -9.52 4.16 9.81
CA SER A 58 -8.80 5.42 10.02
C SER A 58 -7.31 5.34 9.64
N SER A 59 -6.85 4.23 9.05
CA SER A 59 -5.42 3.97 8.83
C SER A 59 -4.72 5.06 8.00
N HIS A 60 -5.36 5.56 6.94
CA HIS A 60 -4.80 6.65 6.14
C HIS A 60 -4.71 7.96 6.94
N ARG A 61 -5.75 8.31 7.71
CA ARG A 61 -5.73 9.52 8.56
C ARG A 61 -4.66 9.46 9.64
N GLU A 62 -4.34 8.24 10.10
CA GLU A 62 -3.33 8.01 11.15
C GLU A 62 -1.92 7.82 10.59
N CYS A 63 -1.70 8.12 9.31
CA CYS A 63 -0.40 7.99 8.64
C CYS A 63 0.14 6.55 8.60
N ARG A 64 -0.75 5.55 8.64
CA ARG A 64 -0.41 4.13 8.74
C ARG A 64 -0.79 3.30 7.53
N ALA A 65 -1.19 3.93 6.42
CA ALA A 65 -1.56 3.21 5.21
C ALA A 65 -1.14 3.95 3.95
N ILE A 66 -0.85 3.17 2.92
CA ILE A 66 -0.67 3.65 1.55
C ILE A 66 -1.46 2.74 0.61
N ASP A 67 -1.91 3.31 -0.49
CA ASP A 67 -2.52 2.56 -1.58
C ASP A 67 -1.60 2.58 -2.80
N ILE A 68 -1.44 1.43 -3.45
CA ILE A 68 -0.57 1.23 -4.60
C ILE A 68 -1.44 0.81 -5.78
N ARG A 69 -1.24 1.46 -6.93
CA ARG A 69 -1.96 1.16 -8.15
C ARG A 69 -1.70 -0.27 -8.61
N THR A 70 -2.75 -0.97 -9.02
CA THR A 70 -2.65 -2.30 -9.63
C THR A 70 -3.10 -2.31 -11.10
N GLU A 71 -3.86 -1.30 -11.54
CA GLU A 71 -4.30 -1.19 -12.93
C GLU A 71 -3.22 -0.47 -13.75
N GLN A 72 -2.20 -1.21 -14.14
CA GLN A 72 -1.15 -0.76 -15.05
C GLN A 72 -0.67 -1.95 -15.90
N ALA A 73 -0.19 -1.67 -17.11
CA ALA A 73 0.09 -2.70 -18.12
C ALA A 73 1.12 -3.74 -17.70
N ASP A 74 2.10 -3.35 -16.87
CA ASP A 74 3.20 -4.20 -16.41
C ASP A 74 2.93 -4.91 -15.07
N LEU A 75 1.72 -4.77 -14.51
CA LEU A 75 1.29 -5.44 -13.28
C LEU A 75 0.15 -6.42 -13.60
N ASP A 76 0.50 -7.68 -13.86
CA ASP A 76 -0.51 -8.72 -13.99
C ASP A 76 -0.88 -9.32 -12.63
N PRO A 77 -1.96 -10.14 -12.55
CA PRO A 77 -2.39 -10.75 -11.28
C PRO A 77 -1.32 -11.60 -10.59
N TYR A 78 -0.46 -12.25 -11.36
CA TYR A 78 0.64 -13.05 -10.82
C TYR A 78 1.64 -12.17 -10.10
N ILE A 79 2.05 -11.06 -10.70
CA ILE A 79 2.99 -10.11 -10.09
C ILE A 79 2.39 -9.50 -8.84
N ILE A 80 1.13 -9.07 -8.89
CA ILE A 80 0.42 -8.51 -7.72
C ILE A 80 0.44 -9.52 -6.56
N SER A 81 0.10 -10.77 -6.83
CA SER A 81 0.09 -11.83 -5.83
C SER A 81 1.48 -12.07 -5.25
N ASP A 82 2.51 -12.06 -6.08
CA ASP A 82 3.89 -12.26 -5.64
C ASP A 82 4.37 -11.11 -4.75
N LEU A 83 4.03 -9.87 -5.08
CA LEU A 83 4.37 -8.70 -4.27
C LEU A 83 3.74 -8.77 -2.89
N ILE A 84 2.45 -9.10 -2.83
CA ILE A 84 1.72 -9.24 -1.57
C ILE A 84 2.33 -10.36 -0.72
N LYS A 85 2.61 -11.50 -1.32
CA LYS A 85 3.24 -12.63 -0.64
C LYS A 85 4.62 -12.28 -0.11
N TYR A 86 5.42 -11.58 -0.93
CA TYR A 86 6.76 -11.17 -0.53
C TYR A 86 6.73 -10.34 0.75
N ILE A 87 5.93 -9.27 0.77
CA ILE A 87 5.94 -8.35 1.91
C ILE A 87 5.30 -8.98 3.16
N ASN A 88 4.26 -9.79 2.98
CA ASN A 88 3.60 -10.47 4.09
C ASN A 88 4.45 -11.59 4.69
N SER A 89 5.41 -12.13 3.93
CA SER A 89 6.27 -13.24 4.38
C SER A 89 7.54 -12.78 5.09
N LYS A 90 7.83 -11.48 5.09
CA LYS A 90 9.07 -10.96 5.69
C LYS A 90 9.02 -11.05 7.21
N PRO A 91 9.93 -11.85 7.85
CA PRO A 91 9.90 -12.00 9.31
C PRO A 91 10.12 -10.67 10.06
N GLU A 92 10.90 -9.74 9.47
CA GLU A 92 11.22 -8.45 10.05
C GLU A 92 9.97 -7.60 10.32
N TYR A 93 8.90 -7.84 9.56
CA TYR A 93 7.68 -7.03 9.62
C TYR A 93 6.51 -7.73 10.31
N LYS A 94 6.69 -8.95 10.82
CA LYS A 94 5.59 -9.73 11.42
C LYS A 94 4.89 -9.00 12.57
N ARG A 95 5.62 -8.27 13.39
CA ARG A 95 5.05 -7.55 14.53
C ARG A 95 4.17 -6.37 14.12
N PHE A 96 4.23 -5.95 12.85
CA PHE A 96 3.41 -4.86 12.32
C PHE A 96 2.17 -5.35 11.59
N HIS A 97 1.98 -6.67 11.47
CA HIS A 97 0.78 -7.25 10.88
C HIS A 97 -0.42 -6.89 11.75
N TYR A 98 -1.51 -6.54 11.12
CA TYR A 98 -2.75 -6.25 11.82
C TYR A 98 -3.85 -7.24 11.42
N LEU A 99 -4.86 -7.37 12.27
CA LEU A 99 -5.99 -8.24 12.03
C LEU A 99 -6.95 -7.55 11.06
N SER A 100 -7.10 -8.13 9.86
CA SER A 100 -8.04 -7.62 8.86
C SER A 100 -9.46 -8.14 9.13
N ASN A 101 -10.44 -7.60 8.39
CA ASN A 101 -11.83 -8.04 8.49
C ASN A 101 -12.03 -9.53 8.20
N GLY A 102 -11.12 -10.15 7.45
CA GLY A 102 -11.13 -11.61 7.21
C GLY A 102 -10.48 -12.45 8.30
N GLY A 103 -10.06 -11.84 9.42
CA GLY A 103 -9.44 -12.55 10.53
C GLY A 103 -7.97 -12.93 10.31
N GLN A 104 -7.37 -12.56 9.20
CA GLN A 104 -5.97 -12.84 8.89
C GLN A 104 -5.07 -11.68 9.27
N LYS A 105 -3.93 -11.98 9.92
CA LYS A 105 -2.90 -10.98 10.17
C LYS A 105 -2.03 -10.81 8.94
N ARG A 106 -1.92 -9.57 8.44
CA ARG A 106 -1.15 -9.26 7.23
C ARG A 106 -0.76 -7.80 7.17
N LEU A 107 0.29 -7.48 6.39
CA LEU A 107 0.70 -6.10 6.09
C LEU A 107 -0.06 -5.57 4.88
N ALA A 108 -0.18 -6.36 3.83
CA ALA A 108 -0.71 -5.94 2.55
C ALA A 108 -1.77 -6.90 2.03
N TYR A 109 -2.73 -6.38 1.28
CA TYR A 109 -3.73 -7.19 0.60
C TYR A 109 -4.25 -6.47 -0.65
N PHE A 110 -4.81 -7.26 -1.57
CA PHE A 110 -5.49 -6.73 -2.73
C PHE A 110 -6.91 -6.33 -2.34
N HIS A 111 -7.17 -5.03 -2.44
CA HIS A 111 -8.47 -4.46 -2.06
C HIS A 111 -9.27 -4.09 -3.31
N VAL A 112 -10.49 -4.60 -3.39
CA VAL A 112 -11.44 -4.28 -4.46
C VAL A 112 -12.44 -3.29 -3.88
N GLY A 113 -12.14 -2.00 -3.97
CA GLY A 113 -13.02 -0.93 -3.51
C GLY A 113 -13.55 -0.13 -4.70
N ASN A 114 -13.44 1.19 -4.63
CA ASN A 114 -13.80 2.07 -5.75
C ASN A 114 -12.90 1.81 -6.96
N ALA A 115 -11.65 1.43 -6.73
CA ALA A 115 -10.72 0.97 -7.75
C ALA A 115 -9.81 -0.09 -7.12
N PRO A 116 -9.47 -1.18 -7.84
CA PRO A 116 -8.57 -2.21 -7.31
C PRO A 116 -7.18 -1.64 -7.01
N HIS A 117 -6.61 -2.03 -5.87
CA HIS A 117 -5.29 -1.56 -5.43
C HIS A 117 -4.69 -2.50 -4.37
N ILE A 118 -3.39 -2.38 -4.12
CA ILE A 118 -2.76 -2.96 -2.93
C ILE A 118 -2.87 -1.94 -1.79
N HIS A 119 -3.48 -2.36 -0.72
CA HIS A 119 -3.59 -1.55 0.50
C HIS A 119 -2.53 -1.99 1.49
#